data_2e84f5d1377ccb39723ad87745793b47
#
_entry.id   2e84f5d1377ccb39723ad87745793b47
#
_cell.length_a   1.000
_cell.length_b   1.000
_cell.length_c   1.000
_cell.angle_alpha   90.00
_cell.angle_beta   90.00
_cell.angle_gamma   90.00
#
_symmetry.space_group_name_H-M   'P 1'
#
loop_
_entity.id
_entity.type
_entity.pdbx_description
1 polymer ?
#
loop_
_entity_poly.entity_id
_entity_poly.type
_entity_poly.pdbx_seq_one_letter_code
_entity_poly.pdbx_strand_id
1 'polypeptide(L)' 'MRLNHVALWADDIESVRLFYMKYFGALCNDRYVNESKKFTSYFLSFDEGTACIELMNRPDILDTPFNRGQVKGLAHLSIS' A
#
# COMPACT_ATOMS: atom_id res chain seq x y z
N MET A 1 0.62 -17.95 13.78
CA MET A 1 0.96 -17.38 12.45
C MET A 1 -0.20 -16.54 11.97
N ARG A 2 0.05 -15.37 11.44
CA ARG A 2 -0.98 -14.50 10.87
C ARG A 2 -0.38 -13.60 9.78
N LEU A 3 -1.22 -13.12 8.89
CA LEU A 3 -0.81 -12.13 7.89
C LEU A 3 -0.56 -10.79 8.58
N ASN A 4 0.66 -10.25 8.46
CA ASN A 4 1.03 -8.99 9.09
C ASN A 4 0.66 -7.80 8.21
N HIS A 5 1.09 -7.82 6.96
CA HIS A 5 0.76 -6.76 6.02
C HIS A 5 0.85 -7.22 4.57
N VAL A 6 0.23 -6.44 3.69
CA VAL A 6 0.32 -6.55 2.24
C VAL A 6 0.88 -5.23 1.74
N ALA A 7 1.79 -5.27 0.78
CA ALA A 7 2.43 -4.08 0.25
C ALA A 7 1.96 -3.77 -1.16
N LEU A 8 1.75 -2.49 -1.45
CA LEU A 8 1.32 -1.99 -2.76
C LEU A 8 2.28 -0.90 -3.23
N TRP A 9 2.70 -0.99 -4.49
CA TRP A 9 3.38 0.12 -5.15
C TRP A 9 2.35 1.10 -5.70
N ALA A 10 2.61 2.40 -5.55
CA ALA A 10 1.76 3.44 -6.14
C ALA A 10 2.61 4.66 -6.46
N ASP A 11 2.20 5.42 -7.48
CA ASP A 11 2.90 6.63 -7.87
C ASP A 11 2.66 7.76 -6.87
N ASP A 12 1.42 7.92 -6.42
CA ASP A 12 1.03 8.98 -5.49
C ASP A 12 0.49 8.38 -4.20
N ILE A 13 1.42 8.00 -3.31
CA ILE A 13 1.02 7.41 -2.03
C ILE A 13 0.34 8.42 -1.10
N GLU A 14 0.55 9.74 -1.31
CA GLU A 14 -0.15 10.75 -0.52
C GLU A 14 -1.66 10.72 -0.79
N SER A 15 -2.05 10.70 -2.06
CA SER A 15 -3.47 10.58 -2.42
C SER A 15 -4.07 9.26 -1.99
N VAL A 16 -3.32 8.17 -2.14
CA VAL A 16 -3.82 6.82 -1.80
C VAL A 16 -4.05 6.70 -0.29
N ARG A 17 -3.12 7.19 0.54
CA ARG A 17 -3.32 7.14 1.99
C ARG A 17 -4.53 7.95 2.43
N LEU A 18 -4.71 9.13 1.85
CA LEU A 18 -5.85 9.99 2.17
C LEU A 18 -7.18 9.33 1.78
N PHE A 19 -7.20 8.62 0.66
CA PHE A 19 -8.36 7.85 0.22
C PHE A 19 -8.75 6.79 1.27
N TYR A 20 -7.79 5.99 1.72
CA TYR A 20 -8.08 4.95 2.72
C TYR A 20 -8.47 5.54 4.08
N MET A 21 -7.84 6.65 4.48
CA MET A 21 -8.21 7.34 5.73
C MET A 21 -9.63 7.88 5.67
N LYS A 22 -10.01 8.47 4.53
CA LYS A 22 -11.32 9.10 4.37
C LYS A 22 -12.45 8.08 4.25
N TYR A 23 -12.27 7.05 3.43
CA TYR A 23 -13.37 6.14 3.08
C TYR A 23 -13.41 4.89 3.94
N PHE A 24 -12.31 4.48 4.53
CA PHE A 24 -12.23 3.25 5.32
C PHE A 24 -11.80 3.48 6.77
N GLY A 25 -11.58 4.72 7.16
CA GLY A 25 -11.19 5.05 8.51
C GLY A 25 -9.81 4.54 8.91
N ALA A 26 -8.92 4.35 7.94
CA ALA A 26 -7.57 3.86 8.21
C ALA A 26 -6.78 4.87 9.04
N LEU A 27 -5.95 4.37 9.95
CA LEU A 27 -4.92 5.15 10.62
C LEU A 27 -3.63 5.02 9.82
N CYS A 28 -2.85 6.10 9.78
CA CYS A 28 -1.62 6.15 9.00
C CYS A 28 -0.47 6.56 9.90
N ASN A 29 0.65 5.85 9.80
CA ASN A 29 1.86 6.23 10.53
C ASN A 29 2.57 7.41 9.86
N ASP A 30 3.68 7.88 10.48
CA ASP A 30 4.53 8.88 9.87
C ASP A 30 5.22 8.31 8.63
N ARG A 31 5.47 9.19 7.66
CA ARG A 31 6.11 8.78 6.42
C ARG A 31 7.53 8.27 6.67
N TYR A 32 7.81 7.06 6.20
CA TYR A 32 9.17 6.52 6.18
C TYR A 32 9.86 6.94 4.89
N VAL A 33 11.11 7.39 5.00
CA VAL A 33 11.91 7.81 3.84
C VAL A 33 13.28 7.15 3.92
N ASN A 34 13.69 6.51 2.82
CA ASN A 34 15.05 6.05 2.61
C ASN A 34 15.61 6.81 1.41
N GLU A 35 16.39 7.85 1.68
CA GLU A 35 16.84 8.77 0.63
C GLU A 35 17.81 8.13 -0.36
N SER A 36 18.67 7.22 0.10
CA SER A 36 19.63 6.55 -0.80
C SER A 36 18.95 5.70 -1.85
N LYS A 37 17.80 5.09 -1.53
CA LYS A 37 17.00 4.28 -2.44
C LYS A 37 15.86 5.06 -3.07
N LYS A 38 15.64 6.30 -2.66
CA LYS A 38 14.49 7.12 -3.04
C LYS A 38 13.17 6.43 -2.76
N PHE A 39 13.13 5.66 -1.67
CA PHE A 39 11.98 4.86 -1.25
C PHE A 39 11.21 5.62 -0.18
N THR A 40 9.89 5.67 -0.34
CA THR A 40 8.99 6.21 0.66
C THR A 40 7.86 5.22 0.92
N SER A 41 7.35 5.21 2.15
CA SER A 41 6.23 4.33 2.49
C SER A 41 5.39 4.87 3.63
N TYR A 42 4.15 4.37 3.68
CA TYR A 42 3.23 4.51 4.80
C TYR A 42 2.66 3.15 5.15
N PHE A 43 2.38 2.95 6.42
CA PHE A 43 1.56 1.82 6.88
C PHE A 43 0.18 2.32 7.23
N LEU A 44 -0.83 1.70 6.63
CA LEU A 44 -2.23 1.94 6.95
C LEU A 44 -2.72 0.81 7.84
N SER A 45 -3.26 1.16 8.99
CA SER A 45 -3.83 0.20 9.91
C SER A 45 -5.34 0.40 10.03
N PHE A 46 -6.03 -0.68 10.33
CA PHE A 46 -7.47 -0.70 10.46
C PHE A 46 -7.81 -1.12 11.89
N ASP A 47 -8.69 -2.09 12.05
CA ASP A 47 -9.02 -2.58 13.38
C ASP A 47 -7.86 -3.35 13.99
N GLU A 48 -7.77 -3.32 15.32
CA GLU A 48 -6.74 -4.04 16.05
C GLU A 48 -6.76 -5.52 15.70
N GLY A 49 -5.58 -6.09 15.49
CA GLY A 49 -5.42 -7.49 15.16
C GLY A 49 -5.57 -7.85 13.68
N THR A 50 -5.93 -6.88 12.83
CA THR A 50 -6.00 -7.11 11.38
C THR A 50 -4.67 -6.79 10.71
N ALA A 51 -4.51 -7.29 9.46
CA ALA A 51 -3.35 -6.97 8.65
C ALA A 51 -3.35 -5.50 8.23
N CYS A 52 -2.16 -4.95 8.03
CA CYS A 52 -1.97 -3.58 7.54
C CYS A 52 -1.74 -3.58 6.03
N ILE A 53 -1.89 -2.41 5.42
CA ILE A 53 -1.46 -2.17 4.04
C ILE A 53 -0.23 -1.26 4.09
N GLU A 54 0.86 -1.70 3.48
CA GLU A 54 2.02 -0.85 3.27
C GLU A 54 1.92 -0.20 1.89
N LEU A 55 1.87 1.13 1.83
CA LEU A 55 1.92 1.88 0.58
C LEU A 55 3.36 2.26 0.31
N MET A 56 3.87 1.91 -0.87
CA MET A 56 5.27 2.11 -1.22
C MET A 56 5.40 2.89 -2.51
N ASN A 57 6.42 3.74 -2.58
CA ASN A 57 6.79 4.46 -3.78
C ASN A 57 8.29 4.42 -4.00
N ARG A 58 8.69 4.19 -5.23
CA ARG A 58 10.06 4.38 -5.75
C ARG A 58 9.94 4.79 -7.21
N PRO A 59 10.82 5.68 -7.70
CA PRO A 59 10.69 6.19 -9.09
C PRO A 59 10.98 5.15 -10.16
N ASP A 60 11.65 4.05 -9.83
CA ASP A 60 12.07 3.01 -10.76
C ASP A 60 11.13 1.81 -10.86
N ILE A 61 9.95 1.88 -10.24
CA ILE A 61 8.97 0.79 -10.30
C ILE A 61 8.17 0.91 -11.60
N LEU A 62 8.10 -0.19 -12.34
CA LEU A 62 7.47 -0.22 -13.66
C LEU A 62 5.97 -0.47 -13.58
N ASP A 63 5.24 0.16 -14.50
CA ASP A 63 3.84 -0.19 -14.74
C ASP A 63 3.74 -1.52 -15.48
N THR A 64 2.60 -2.22 -15.29
CA THR A 64 2.29 -3.38 -16.11
C THR A 64 1.28 -2.98 -17.19
N PRO A 65 1.47 -3.40 -18.46
CA PRO A 65 0.48 -3.14 -19.51
C PRO A 65 -0.75 -4.04 -19.40
N PHE A 66 -0.75 -5.02 -18.49
CA PHE A 66 -1.83 -5.99 -18.36
C PHE A 66 -2.68 -5.68 -17.16
N ASN A 67 -3.98 -6.03 -17.25
CA ASN A 67 -4.87 -6.00 -16.12
C ASN A 67 -4.36 -6.97 -15.04
N ARG A 68 -4.31 -6.51 -13.79
CA ARG A 68 -3.78 -7.32 -12.67
C ARG A 68 -4.52 -8.65 -12.52
N GLY A 69 -5.80 -8.68 -12.80
CA GLY A 69 -6.59 -9.91 -12.74
C GLY A 69 -6.29 -10.92 -13.85
N GLN A 70 -5.49 -10.53 -14.87
CA GLN A 70 -5.15 -11.37 -16.01
C GLN A 70 -3.70 -11.86 -16.01
N VAL A 71 -2.93 -11.48 -14.99
CA VAL A 71 -1.56 -11.97 -14.78
C VAL A 71 -1.52 -12.78 -13.50
N LYS A 72 -0.62 -13.75 -13.45
CA LYS A 72 -0.45 -14.57 -12.25
C LYS A 72 0.07 -13.72 -11.11
N GLY A 73 -0.38 -14.00 -9.91
CA GLY A 73 -0.02 -13.30 -8.70
C GLY A 73 -1.24 -12.77 -7.97
N LEU A 74 -1.03 -11.79 -7.10
CA LEU A 74 -2.10 -11.18 -6.33
C LEU A 74 -3.03 -10.41 -7.26
N ALA A 75 -4.32 -10.75 -7.26
CA ALA A 75 -5.30 -10.13 -8.15
C ALA A 75 -5.99 -8.92 -7.51
N HIS A 76 -6.38 -9.00 -6.22
CA HIS A 76 -7.08 -7.91 -5.54
C HIS A 76 -6.99 -8.07 -4.02
N LEU A 77 -7.33 -6.98 -3.33
CA LEU A 77 -7.58 -6.94 -1.89
C LEU A 77 -9.06 -6.66 -1.67
N SER A 78 -9.60 -7.15 -0.56
CA SER A 78 -10.97 -6.88 -0.16
C SER A 78 -11.00 -6.33 1.26
N ILE A 79 -11.80 -5.29 1.45
CA ILE A 79 -12.03 -4.67 2.76
C ILE A 79 -13.52 -4.74 3.02
N SER A 80 -13.88 -5.30 4.16
CA SER A 80 -15.29 -5.41 4.55
C SER A 80 -15.61 -4.54 5.76
#